data_1ad33a7a4779b9c999bd8593c0eb6a23
#
_entry.id   1ad33a7a4779b9c999bd8593c0eb6a23
#
_cell.length_a   1.000
_cell.length_b   1.000
_cell.length_c   1.000
_cell.angle_alpha   90.00
_cell.angle_beta   90.00
_cell.angle_gamma   90.00
#
_symmetry.space_group_name_H-M   'P 1'
#
loop_
_entity.id
_entity.type
_entity.pdbx_description
1 polymer ?
#
loop_
_entity_poly.entity_id
_entity_poly.type
_entity_poly.pdbx_seq_one_letter_code
_entity_poly.pdbx_strand_id
1 'polypeptide(L)'
;MTGEPAKSVDGAAVLHFASHAKFRFDEVRHAWIVLAPERLFLPDEQAAEILQLIDGERPVDGVIDELVRRYDAPRDVVAGDVVKMLQDLVDKKVLRR
;
A
#
# COMPACT_ATOMS: atom_id res chain seq x y z
N MET A 1 19.30 -18.23 -7.31
CA MET A 1 18.83 -17.83 -7.15
C MET A 1 18.10 -17.41 -6.92
N THR A 2 18.00 -17.28 -6.81
CA THR A 2 17.48 -16.87 -6.62
C THR A 2 16.70 -16.32 -6.43
N GLY A 3 16.33 -16.15 -6.41
CA GLY A 3 15.55 -15.70 -6.23
C GLY A 3 14.91 -14.82 -6.11
N GLU A 4 14.54 -14.46 -6.56
CA GLU A 4 14.04 -13.63 -6.64
C GLU A 4 13.33 -12.92 -6.52
N PRO A 5 13.50 -12.16 -6.21
CA PRO A 5 12.57 -11.23 -5.65
C PRO A 5 11.96 -10.31 -6.67
N ALA A 6 11.55 -10.87 -7.74
CA ALA A 6 10.85 -10.09 -8.75
C ALA A 6 9.62 -9.41 -8.18
N LYS A 7 9.16 -9.87 -6.99
CA LYS A 7 7.98 -9.32 -6.34
C LYS A 7 8.28 -8.36 -5.21
N SER A 8 9.55 -8.07 -4.99
CA SER A 8 9.92 -7.13 -3.92
C SER A 8 9.46 -5.73 -4.26
N VAL A 9 8.97 -5.05 -3.25
CA VAL A 9 8.57 -3.65 -3.38
C VAL A 9 9.81 -2.78 -3.23
N ASP A 10 10.08 -1.97 -4.24
CA ASP A 10 11.17 -1.00 -4.18
C ASP A 10 10.62 0.39 -4.53
N GLY A 11 11.46 1.40 -4.44
CA GLY A 11 11.01 2.78 -4.65
C GLY A 11 10.50 3.09 -6.04
N ALA A 12 10.96 2.34 -7.04
CA ALA A 12 10.51 2.56 -8.42
C ALA A 12 9.25 1.79 -8.77
N ALA A 13 8.82 0.89 -7.89
CA ALA A 13 7.64 0.06 -8.17
C ALA A 13 6.39 0.91 -8.22
N VAL A 14 5.56 0.66 -9.24
CA VAL A 14 4.24 1.25 -9.32
C VAL A 14 3.26 0.13 -9.01
N LEU A 15 2.49 0.29 -7.94
CA LEU A 15 1.61 -0.76 -7.46
C LEU A 15 0.17 -0.49 -7.88
N HIS A 16 -0.56 -1.58 -8.04
CA HIS A 16 -1.99 -1.56 -8.39
C HIS A 16 -2.73 -2.47 -7.45
N PHE A 17 -4.00 -2.17 -7.21
CA PHE A 17 -4.84 -3.16 -6.56
C PHE A 17 -5.10 -4.31 -7.52
N ALA A 18 -5.04 -5.54 -7.02
CA ALA A 18 -5.37 -6.70 -7.82
C ALA A 18 -6.84 -6.60 -8.25
N SER A 19 -7.17 -7.18 -9.41
CA SER A 19 -8.52 -7.04 -9.97
C SER A 19 -9.62 -7.57 -9.05
N HIS A 20 -9.28 -8.52 -8.18
CA HIS A 20 -10.24 -9.10 -7.26
C HIS A 20 -10.32 -8.35 -5.92
N ALA A 21 -9.51 -7.32 -5.73
CA ALA A 21 -9.48 -6.55 -4.49
C ALA A 21 -10.13 -5.19 -4.71
N LYS A 22 -10.92 -4.76 -3.76
CA LYS A 22 -11.60 -3.47 -3.83
C LYS A 22 -11.30 -2.66 -2.59
N PHE A 23 -10.81 -1.46 -2.78
CA PHE A 23 -10.52 -0.53 -1.70
C PHE A 23 -11.57 0.56 -1.74
N ARG A 24 -12.33 0.71 -0.68
CA ARG A 24 -13.39 1.72 -0.64
C ARG A 24 -13.70 2.15 0.79
N PHE A 25 -14.37 3.28 0.91
CA PHE A 25 -14.84 3.74 2.21
C PHE A 25 -16.18 3.06 2.53
N ASP A 26 -16.27 2.44 3.70
CA ASP A 26 -17.50 1.78 4.16
C ASP A 26 -18.22 2.75 5.10
N GLU A 27 -19.38 3.24 4.67
CA GLU A 27 -20.11 4.22 5.44
C GLU A 27 -20.75 3.63 6.70
N VAL A 28 -21.04 2.34 6.69
CA VAL A 28 -21.62 1.70 7.88
C VAL A 28 -20.56 1.65 8.99
N ARG A 29 -19.33 1.31 8.64
CA ARG A 29 -18.24 1.25 9.61
C ARG A 29 -17.54 2.59 9.81
N HIS A 30 -17.81 3.56 8.95
CA HIS A 30 -17.08 4.83 8.91
C HIS A 30 -15.57 4.60 8.78
N ALA A 31 -15.18 3.71 7.89
CA ALA A 31 -13.78 3.32 7.75
C ALA A 31 -13.47 2.86 6.34
N TRP A 32 -12.22 3.01 5.94
CA TRP A 32 -11.75 2.44 4.69
C TRP A 32 -11.58 0.94 4.88
N ILE A 33 -11.97 0.18 3.86
CA ILE A 33 -11.86 -1.28 3.88
C ILE A 33 -11.27 -1.77 2.58
N VAL A 34 -10.63 -2.93 2.63
CA VAL A 34 -10.19 -3.65 1.45
C VAL A 34 -10.95 -4.96 1.40
N LEU A 35 -11.73 -5.14 0.34
CA LEU A 35 -12.50 -6.38 0.12
C LEU A 35 -11.73 -7.26 -0.85
N ALA A 36 -11.52 -8.51 -0.48
CA ALA A 36 -10.95 -9.54 -1.34
C ALA A 36 -11.87 -10.76 -1.25
N PRO A 37 -11.74 -11.74 -2.18
CA PRO A 37 -12.74 -12.80 -2.28
C PRO A 37 -13.02 -13.56 -0.99
N GLU A 38 -12.00 -13.78 -0.17
CA GLU A 38 -12.18 -14.55 1.05
C GLU A 38 -11.74 -13.80 2.30
N ARG A 39 -11.50 -12.50 2.17
CA ARG A 39 -10.95 -11.71 3.26
C ARG A 39 -11.49 -10.32 3.25
N LEU A 40 -11.59 -9.76 4.44
CA LEU A 40 -11.87 -8.35 4.64
C LEU A 40 -10.70 -7.79 5.44
N PHE A 41 -10.07 -6.74 4.92
CA PHE A 41 -8.98 -6.08 5.61
C PHE A 41 -9.48 -4.75 6.14
N LEU A 42 -9.15 -4.46 7.40
CA LEU A 42 -9.53 -3.20 8.04
C LEU A 42 -8.25 -2.41 8.34
N PRO A 43 -7.75 -1.66 7.36
CA PRO A 43 -6.52 -0.89 7.60
C PRO A 43 -6.76 0.19 8.65
N ASP A 44 -5.75 0.44 9.48
CA ASP A 44 -5.84 1.57 10.39
C ASP A 44 -5.71 2.87 9.59
N GLU A 45 -5.79 4.01 10.29
CA GLU A 45 -5.78 5.32 9.62
C GLU A 45 -4.52 5.53 8.78
N GLN A 46 -3.36 5.13 9.29
CA GLN A 46 -2.12 5.28 8.55
C GLN A 46 -2.09 4.41 7.30
N ALA A 47 -2.49 3.14 7.46
CA ALA A 47 -2.53 2.22 6.33
C ALA A 47 -3.51 2.69 5.28
N ALA A 48 -4.68 3.16 5.71
CA ALA A 48 -5.69 3.67 4.77
C ALA A 48 -5.15 4.87 3.98
N GLU A 49 -4.42 5.75 4.65
CA GLU A 49 -3.84 6.91 3.98
C GLU A 49 -2.82 6.49 2.92
N ILE A 50 -1.99 5.52 3.25
CA ILE A 50 -1.02 4.99 2.30
C ILE A 50 -1.75 4.40 1.09
N LEU A 51 -2.79 3.60 1.33
CA LEU A 51 -3.54 2.96 0.26
C LEU A 51 -4.26 3.97 -0.64
N GLN A 52 -4.70 5.10 -0.09
CA GLN A 52 -5.32 6.14 -0.90
C GLN A 52 -4.34 6.76 -1.90
N LEU A 53 -3.05 6.62 -1.67
CA LEU A 53 -2.04 7.13 -2.57
C LEU A 53 -1.63 6.11 -3.64
N ILE A 54 -2.15 4.89 -3.58
CA ILE A 54 -1.89 3.85 -4.58
C ILE A 54 -2.89 4.05 -5.72
N ASP A 55 -2.45 4.72 -6.77
CA ASP A 55 -3.32 5.11 -7.88
C ASP A 55 -2.95 4.44 -9.21
N GLY A 56 -2.02 3.49 -9.19
CA GLY A 56 -1.62 2.80 -10.42
C GLY A 56 -0.64 3.59 -11.28
N GLU A 57 -0.24 4.78 -10.84
CA GLU A 57 0.69 5.63 -11.58
C GLU A 57 1.85 6.10 -10.73
N ARG A 58 1.58 6.40 -9.47
CA ARG A 58 2.59 6.92 -8.56
C ARG A 58 3.52 5.80 -8.10
N PRO A 59 4.85 5.97 -8.23
CA PRO A 59 5.77 4.98 -7.69
C PRO A 59 5.80 5.04 -6.16
N VAL A 60 6.31 3.99 -5.54
CA VAL A 60 6.41 3.92 -4.09
C VAL A 60 7.17 5.11 -3.52
N ASP A 61 8.26 5.54 -4.19
CA ASP A 61 8.97 6.75 -3.76
C ASP A 61 8.07 7.98 -3.71
N GLY A 62 7.15 8.08 -4.65
CA GLY A 62 6.19 9.19 -4.64
C GLY A 62 5.22 9.13 -3.48
N VAL A 63 4.82 7.92 -3.09
CA VAL A 63 3.98 7.74 -1.90
C VAL A 63 4.75 8.18 -0.66
N ILE A 64 6.02 7.77 -0.55
CA ILE A 64 6.86 8.12 0.58
C ILE A 64 7.07 9.64 0.61
N ASP A 65 7.36 10.26 -0.54
CA ASP A 65 7.57 11.70 -0.63
C ASP A 65 6.35 12.47 -0.11
N GLU A 66 5.17 12.03 -0.50
CA GLU A 66 3.94 12.70 -0.07
C GLU A 66 3.74 12.60 1.44
N LEU A 67 4.00 11.43 2.01
CA LEU A 67 3.82 11.23 3.44
C LEU A 67 4.87 12.00 4.26
N VAL A 68 6.11 12.05 3.77
CA VAL A 68 7.16 12.84 4.41
C VAL A 68 6.75 14.31 4.43
N ARG A 69 6.19 14.80 3.33
CA ARG A 69 5.74 16.17 3.23
C ARG A 69 4.61 16.46 4.21
N ARG A 70 3.65 15.53 4.33
CA ARG A 70 2.48 15.73 5.19
C ARG A 70 2.82 15.73 6.67
N TYR A 71 3.75 14.87 7.06
CA TYR A 71 4.02 14.62 8.48
C TYR A 71 5.36 15.16 8.96
N ASP A 72 6.15 15.72 8.05
CA ASP A 72 7.47 16.26 8.39
C ASP A 72 8.28 15.24 9.21
N ALA A 73 8.26 13.99 8.76
CA ALA A 73 8.89 12.88 9.45
C ALA A 73 10.16 12.44 8.71
N PRO A 74 11.10 11.78 9.41
CA PRO A 74 12.32 11.28 8.76
C PRO A 74 11.98 10.30 7.64
N ARG A 75 12.56 10.52 6.47
CA ARG A 75 12.24 9.73 5.30
C ARG A 75 12.52 8.24 5.48
N ASP A 76 13.63 7.89 6.13
CA ASP A 76 13.98 6.49 6.32
C ASP A 76 12.96 5.75 7.18
N VAL A 77 12.39 6.43 8.18
CA VAL A 77 11.36 5.83 9.03
C VAL A 77 10.08 5.63 8.22
N VAL A 78 9.65 6.67 7.49
CA VAL A 78 8.44 6.59 6.67
C VAL A 78 8.61 5.53 5.60
N ALA A 79 9.76 5.52 4.92
CA ALA A 79 10.03 4.55 3.86
C ALA A 79 9.97 3.11 4.40
N GLY A 80 10.56 2.87 5.56
CA GLY A 80 10.54 1.55 6.16
C GLY A 80 9.13 1.07 6.44
N ASP A 81 8.32 1.93 7.04
CA ASP A 81 6.93 1.58 7.36
C ASP A 81 6.10 1.35 6.11
N VAL A 82 6.24 2.23 5.11
CA VAL A 82 5.48 2.13 3.88
C VAL A 82 5.83 0.87 3.11
N VAL A 83 7.13 0.62 2.92
CA VAL A 83 7.56 -0.56 2.16
C VAL A 83 7.13 -1.84 2.85
N LYS A 84 7.25 -1.90 4.18
CA LYS A 84 6.85 -3.09 4.93
C LYS A 84 5.36 -3.37 4.76
N MET A 85 4.53 -2.35 4.87
CA MET A 85 3.10 -2.50 4.72
C MET A 85 2.73 -2.91 3.30
N LEU A 86 3.32 -2.25 2.30
CA LEU A 86 3.00 -2.54 0.91
C LEU A 86 3.48 -3.93 0.51
N GLN A 87 4.67 -4.34 1.00
CA GLN A 87 5.17 -5.68 0.73
C GLN A 87 4.24 -6.75 1.31
N ASP A 88 3.73 -6.52 2.51
CA ASP A 88 2.78 -7.45 3.12
C ASP A 88 1.55 -7.64 2.24
N LEU A 89 1.02 -6.56 1.68
CA LEU A 89 -0.16 -6.63 0.83
C LEU A 89 0.14 -7.24 -0.54
N VAL A 90 1.35 -7.04 -1.05
CA VAL A 90 1.77 -7.73 -2.28
C VAL A 90 1.86 -9.23 -2.02
N ASP A 91 2.44 -9.62 -0.88
CA ASP A 91 2.55 -11.03 -0.51
C ASP A 91 1.18 -11.67 -0.35
N LYS A 92 0.20 -10.91 0.11
CA LYS A 92 -1.18 -11.39 0.27
C LYS A 92 -2.01 -11.28 -1.00
N LYS A 93 -1.40 -10.86 -2.10
CA LYS A 93 -2.05 -10.77 -3.42
C LYS A 93 -3.13 -9.69 -3.48
N VAL A 94 -3.12 -8.75 -2.56
CA VAL A 94 -4.05 -7.60 -2.59
C VAL A 94 -3.53 -6.53 -3.54
N LEU A 95 -2.22 -6.32 -3.53
CA LEU A 95 -1.55 -5.39 -4.44
C LEU A 95 -0.62 -6.17 -5.35
N ARG A 96 -0.32 -5.57 -6.50
CA ARG A 96 0.64 -6.14 -7.46
C ARG A 96 1.41 -5.02 -8.16
N ARG A 97 2.55 -5.38 -8.71
CA ARG A 97 3.36 -4.44 -9.50
C ARG A 97 2.81 -4.30 -10.90
#